data_c73d920da06e6f94408c9addd83b2b0a
#
_entry.id   c73d920da06e6f94408c9addd83b2b0a
#
_cell.length_a   1.000
_cell.length_b   1.000
_cell.length_c   1.000
_cell.angle_alpha   90.00
_cell.angle_beta   90.00
_cell.angle_gamma   90.00
#
_symmetry.space_group_name_H-M   'P 1'
#
loop_
_entity.id
_entity.type
_entity.pdbx_description
1 polymer ?
#
loop_
_entity_poly.entity_id
_entity_poly.type
_entity_poly.pdbx_seq_one_letter_code
_entity_poly.pdbx_strand_id
1 'polypeptide(L)'
;ARGECPIVALGASTGGPQALANVLAGLPQGLPAAVLIVQHIDGEFSAGLCEWLGGHSMLPVQLAQRGDLLQPGRVYVGANLGHLVLLPSQQLGYRAALPDDLHVPAIDMLFASLAEHASGGAAALLSGMGSDGARGLLRLRQAGWHTIAQDQTSSAVFGMPRAAQELGAAVQILPLAAIGSALARALPAR
;
A
#
# COMPACT_ATOMS: atom_id res chain seq x y z
N ALA A 1 4.38 -5.45 26.48
CA ALA A 1 3.55 -5.27 25.29
C ALA A 1 4.50 -5.10 24.11
N ARG A 2 4.46 -5.97 23.10
CA ARG A 2 5.13 -5.71 21.81
C ARG A 2 4.36 -4.54 21.20
N GLY A 3 4.99 -3.37 21.07
CA GLY A 3 4.38 -2.22 20.40
C GLY A 3 3.93 -2.66 19.01
N GLU A 4 2.75 -2.22 18.59
CA GLU A 4 2.24 -2.50 17.24
C GLU A 4 3.22 -1.97 16.20
N CYS A 5 3.43 -2.75 15.12
CA CYS A 5 4.35 -2.38 14.05
C CYS A 5 3.71 -1.25 13.22
N PRO A 6 4.34 -0.08 13.07
CA PRO A 6 3.88 0.93 12.13
C PRO A 6 3.81 0.38 10.70
N ILE A 7 2.92 0.90 9.90
CA ILE A 7 2.67 0.37 8.55
C ILE A 7 2.84 1.47 7.50
N VAL A 8 3.49 1.11 6.40
CA VAL A 8 3.44 1.84 5.12
C VAL A 8 2.55 1.05 4.17
N ALA A 9 1.48 1.64 3.68
CA ALA A 9 0.54 0.99 2.77
C ALA A 9 0.59 1.63 1.38
N LEU A 10 0.72 0.83 0.35
CA LEU A 10 0.84 1.26 -1.05
C LEU A 10 -0.23 0.58 -1.90
N GLY A 11 -0.93 1.38 -2.71
CA GLY A 11 -1.87 0.90 -3.70
C GLY A 11 -1.50 1.40 -5.09
N ALA A 12 -1.55 0.53 -6.10
CA ALA A 12 -1.18 0.85 -7.46
C ALA A 12 -1.93 -0.02 -8.49
N SER A 13 -1.97 0.44 -9.74
CA SER A 13 -2.57 -0.28 -10.86
C SER A 13 -1.74 -0.08 -12.13
N THR A 14 -2.27 0.49 -13.20
CA THR A 14 -1.55 0.75 -14.44
C THR A 14 -0.35 1.67 -14.21
N GLY A 15 0.84 1.24 -14.63
CA GLY A 15 2.11 1.92 -14.32
C GLY A 15 2.61 1.66 -12.90
N GLY A 16 1.87 0.84 -12.14
CA GLY A 16 2.11 0.54 -10.74
C GLY A 16 3.44 -0.15 -10.45
N PRO A 17 3.83 -1.22 -11.15
CA PRO A 17 5.08 -1.90 -10.85
C PRO A 17 6.29 -0.96 -10.83
N GLN A 18 6.44 -0.11 -11.85
CA GLN A 18 7.53 0.86 -11.90
C GLN A 18 7.41 1.93 -10.80
N ALA A 19 6.20 2.39 -10.50
CA ALA A 19 5.95 3.34 -9.42
C ALA A 19 6.29 2.74 -8.05
N LEU A 20 5.87 1.50 -7.79
CA LEU A 20 6.20 0.76 -6.57
C LEU A 20 7.71 0.57 -6.41
N ALA A 21 8.42 0.17 -7.46
CA ALA A 21 9.88 0.03 -7.43
C ALA A 21 10.56 1.35 -7.05
N ASN A 22 10.11 2.47 -7.61
CA ASN A 22 10.63 3.79 -7.30
C ASN A 22 10.40 4.17 -5.83
N VAL A 23 9.20 3.93 -5.31
CA VAL A 23 8.87 4.18 -3.90
C VAL A 23 9.72 3.31 -2.97
N LEU A 24 9.83 2.01 -3.25
CA LEU A 24 10.63 1.08 -2.45
C LEU A 24 12.12 1.47 -2.42
N ALA A 25 12.68 1.92 -3.56
CA ALA A 25 14.05 2.42 -3.63
C ALA A 25 14.29 3.66 -2.75
N GLY A 26 13.25 4.45 -2.48
CA GLY A 26 13.29 5.61 -1.58
C GLY A 26 13.11 5.28 -0.10
N LEU A 27 12.82 4.04 0.26
CA LEU A 27 12.69 3.62 1.66
C LEU A 27 14.04 3.18 2.23
N PRO A 28 14.39 3.59 3.46
CA PRO A 28 15.66 3.23 4.08
C PRO A 28 15.68 1.75 4.49
N GLN A 29 16.88 1.13 4.46
CA GLN A 29 17.09 -0.26 4.88
C GLN A 29 16.63 -0.55 6.32
N GLY A 30 16.77 0.43 7.22
CA GLY A 30 16.33 0.33 8.62
C GLY A 30 14.91 0.83 8.86
N LEU A 31 14.00 0.76 7.89
CA LEU A 31 12.62 1.24 8.02
C LEU A 31 11.95 0.62 9.27
N PRO A 32 11.45 1.42 10.23
CA PRO A 32 10.82 0.92 11.45
C PRO A 32 9.35 0.51 11.25
N ALA A 33 8.96 0.17 10.02
CA ALA A 33 7.59 -0.17 9.64
C ALA A 33 7.56 -1.38 8.71
N ALA A 34 6.45 -2.11 8.69
CA ALA A 34 6.14 -3.06 7.63
C ALA A 34 5.56 -2.33 6.42
N VAL A 35 5.84 -2.81 5.22
CA VAL A 35 5.26 -2.27 3.98
C VAL A 35 4.25 -3.26 3.42
N LEU A 36 3.03 -2.81 3.17
CA LEU A 36 1.95 -3.60 2.55
C LEU A 36 1.63 -3.04 1.17
N ILE A 37 1.57 -3.91 0.17
CA ILE A 37 1.33 -3.53 -1.23
C ILE A 37 0.13 -4.28 -1.78
N VAL A 38 -0.80 -3.55 -2.39
CA VAL A 38 -1.80 -4.08 -3.30
C VAL A 38 -1.58 -3.46 -4.68
N GLN A 39 -1.27 -4.31 -5.65
CA GLN A 39 -1.16 -3.98 -7.07
C GLN A 39 -2.27 -4.72 -7.83
N HIS A 40 -3.04 -3.99 -8.64
CA HIS A 40 -3.97 -4.63 -9.57
C HIS A 40 -3.18 -5.35 -10.67
N ILE A 41 -3.16 -6.66 -10.61
CA ILE A 41 -2.46 -7.56 -11.53
C ILE A 41 -3.15 -8.92 -11.52
N ASP A 42 -3.14 -9.62 -12.64
CA ASP A 42 -3.63 -10.98 -12.68
C ASP A 42 -2.82 -11.87 -11.74
N GLY A 43 -3.53 -12.70 -10.99
CA GLY A 43 -2.96 -13.45 -9.87
C GLY A 43 -1.78 -14.35 -10.22
N GLU A 44 -1.75 -14.87 -11.45
CA GLU A 44 -0.63 -15.67 -11.96
C GLU A 44 0.69 -14.89 -12.03
N PHE A 45 0.64 -13.54 -12.11
CA PHE A 45 1.81 -12.68 -12.17
C PHE A 45 2.27 -12.15 -10.80
N SER A 46 1.55 -12.42 -9.72
CA SER A 46 1.87 -11.89 -8.39
C SER A 46 3.24 -12.33 -7.89
N ALA A 47 3.62 -13.58 -8.12
CA ALA A 47 4.93 -14.10 -7.72
C ALA A 47 6.07 -13.43 -8.50
N GLY A 48 5.92 -13.25 -9.82
CA GLY A 48 6.89 -12.55 -10.66
C GLY A 48 7.05 -11.09 -10.29
N LEU A 49 5.96 -10.40 -9.97
CA LEU A 49 5.99 -9.04 -9.46
C LEU A 49 6.77 -8.96 -8.15
N CYS A 50 6.50 -9.85 -7.22
CA CYS A 50 7.17 -9.92 -5.93
C CYS A 50 8.68 -10.09 -6.09
N GLU A 51 9.12 -11.02 -6.94
CA GLU A 51 10.54 -11.25 -7.25
C GLU A 51 11.19 -10.00 -7.89
N TRP A 52 10.50 -9.42 -8.87
CA TRP A 52 11.00 -8.22 -9.56
C TRP A 52 11.13 -7.02 -8.59
N LEU A 53 10.14 -6.77 -7.73
CA LEU A 53 10.22 -5.73 -6.71
C LEU A 53 11.35 -5.98 -5.71
N GLY A 54 11.62 -7.25 -5.38
CA GLY A 54 12.75 -7.64 -4.53
C GLY A 54 14.10 -7.21 -5.08
N GLY A 55 14.27 -7.22 -6.41
CA GLY A 55 15.46 -6.72 -7.08
C GLY A 55 15.64 -5.20 -7.06
N HIS A 56 14.58 -4.44 -6.71
CA HIS A 56 14.57 -2.98 -6.66
C HIS A 56 14.44 -2.41 -5.25
N SER A 57 14.41 -3.28 -4.23
CA SER A 57 14.20 -2.88 -2.84
C SER A 57 15.39 -3.24 -1.96
N MET A 58 15.74 -2.35 -1.05
CA MET A 58 16.70 -2.66 0.04
C MET A 58 16.05 -3.51 1.15
N LEU A 59 14.73 -3.60 1.15
CA LEU A 59 13.97 -4.40 2.11
C LEU A 59 13.60 -5.74 1.46
N PRO A 60 13.62 -6.86 2.22
CA PRO A 60 13.14 -8.14 1.72
C PRO A 60 11.66 -8.07 1.36
N VAL A 61 11.33 -8.58 0.17
CA VAL A 61 9.97 -8.58 -0.41
C VAL A 61 9.45 -10.01 -0.46
N GLN A 62 8.24 -10.23 0.02
CA GLN A 62 7.57 -11.53 0.00
C GLN A 62 6.08 -11.40 -0.34
N LEU A 63 5.49 -12.47 -0.85
CA LEU A 63 4.04 -12.56 -0.95
C LEU A 63 3.43 -12.66 0.45
N ALA A 64 2.38 -11.88 0.69
CA ALA A 64 1.63 -11.92 1.94
C ALA A 64 0.89 -13.26 2.07
N GLN A 65 1.02 -13.91 3.22
CA GLN A 65 0.35 -15.17 3.52
C GLN A 65 -0.65 -14.99 4.66
N ARG A 66 -1.64 -15.88 4.71
CA ARG A 66 -2.59 -15.92 5.84
C ARG A 66 -1.84 -16.22 7.14
N GLY A 67 -2.07 -15.41 8.15
CA GLY A 67 -1.44 -15.56 9.45
C GLY A 67 -0.08 -14.88 9.59
N ASP A 68 0.44 -14.22 8.56
CA ASP A 68 1.67 -13.44 8.66
C ASP A 68 1.55 -12.37 9.75
N LEU A 69 2.53 -12.32 10.63
CA LEU A 69 2.74 -11.23 11.58
C LEU A 69 3.63 -10.17 10.93
N LEU A 70 3.22 -8.92 11.00
CA LEU A 70 3.96 -7.81 10.43
C LEU A 70 5.30 -7.61 11.14
N GLN A 71 6.36 -7.53 10.36
CA GLN A 71 7.72 -7.28 10.85
C GLN A 71 8.26 -5.97 10.25
N PRO A 72 8.84 -5.08 11.07
CA PRO A 72 9.51 -3.89 10.55
C PRO A 72 10.59 -4.24 9.53
N GLY A 73 10.73 -3.42 8.50
CA GLY A 73 11.73 -3.61 7.46
C GLY A 73 11.40 -4.74 6.47
N ARG A 74 10.16 -5.20 6.39
CA ARG A 74 9.71 -6.20 5.42
C ARG A 74 8.58 -5.66 4.54
N VAL A 75 8.56 -6.11 3.29
CA VAL A 75 7.54 -5.79 2.30
C VAL A 75 6.67 -7.02 2.03
N TYR A 76 5.38 -6.85 2.14
CA TYR A 76 4.37 -7.88 1.90
C TYR A 76 3.51 -7.49 0.70
N VAL A 77 3.54 -8.27 -0.35
CA VAL A 77 2.76 -8.05 -1.58
C VAL A 77 1.52 -8.93 -1.56
N GLY A 78 0.36 -8.35 -1.81
CA GLY A 78 -0.90 -9.08 -1.91
C GLY A 78 -0.83 -10.18 -2.97
N ALA A 79 -1.19 -11.41 -2.60
CA ALA A 79 -1.27 -12.56 -3.48
C ALA A 79 -2.70 -12.75 -4.02
N ASN A 80 -2.86 -13.63 -5.00
CA ASN A 80 -4.17 -13.99 -5.55
C ASN A 80 -4.93 -14.98 -4.64
N LEU A 81 -5.20 -14.55 -3.42
CA LEU A 81 -5.92 -15.35 -2.40
C LEU A 81 -7.23 -14.68 -1.95
N GLY A 82 -7.64 -13.63 -2.64
CA GLY A 82 -8.73 -12.74 -2.27
C GLY A 82 -8.23 -11.32 -1.94
N HIS A 83 -9.00 -10.58 -1.16
CA HIS A 83 -8.64 -9.23 -0.72
C HIS A 83 -7.71 -9.29 0.49
N LEU A 84 -6.49 -8.79 0.34
CA LEU A 84 -5.56 -8.65 1.46
C LEU A 84 -6.12 -7.69 2.51
N VAL A 85 -6.13 -8.09 3.77
CA VAL A 85 -6.61 -7.31 4.91
C VAL A 85 -5.74 -7.52 6.14
N LEU A 86 -5.73 -6.53 7.03
CA LEU A 86 -5.25 -6.70 8.40
C LEU A 86 -6.43 -7.17 9.27
N LEU A 87 -6.23 -8.23 10.04
CA LEU A 87 -7.21 -8.78 10.97
C LEU A 87 -7.12 -8.09 12.35
N PRO A 88 -8.18 -8.14 13.18
CA PRO A 88 -8.13 -7.67 14.58
C PRO A 88 -7.00 -8.34 15.39
N SER A 89 -6.60 -9.55 15.02
CA SER A 89 -5.48 -10.30 15.62
C SER A 89 -4.10 -9.74 15.27
N GLN A 90 -4.01 -8.66 14.49
CA GLN A 90 -2.77 -8.07 13.97
C GLN A 90 -2.01 -8.99 12.99
N GLN A 91 -2.68 -9.95 12.41
CA GLN A 91 -2.16 -10.83 11.37
C GLN A 91 -2.74 -10.44 10.01
N LEU A 92 -1.99 -10.73 8.94
CA LEU A 92 -2.51 -10.62 7.59
C LEU A 92 -3.51 -11.75 7.32
N GLY A 93 -4.56 -11.40 6.60
CA GLY A 93 -5.57 -12.34 6.14
C GLY A 93 -6.06 -12.00 4.75
N TYR A 94 -6.95 -12.82 4.25
CA TYR A 94 -7.62 -12.60 2.96
C TYR A 94 -9.13 -12.79 3.12
N ARG A 95 -9.90 -11.81 2.68
CA ARG A 95 -11.35 -11.95 2.52
C ARG A 95 -11.63 -12.53 1.14
N ALA A 96 -12.60 -13.43 1.08
CA ALA A 96 -13.03 -14.00 -0.19
C ALA A 96 -13.55 -12.91 -1.14
N ALA A 97 -13.19 -13.04 -2.41
CA ALA A 97 -13.76 -12.20 -3.46
C ALA A 97 -15.24 -12.51 -3.68
N LEU A 98 -16.02 -11.48 -3.96
CA LEU A 98 -17.41 -11.60 -4.38
C LEU A 98 -17.48 -11.54 -5.92
N PRO A 99 -18.54 -12.12 -6.54
CA PRO A 99 -18.67 -12.13 -8.00
C PRO A 99 -18.65 -10.74 -8.66
N ASP A 100 -19.09 -9.71 -7.94
CA ASP A 100 -19.18 -8.34 -8.44
C ASP A 100 -17.95 -7.47 -8.11
N ASP A 101 -16.91 -8.05 -7.50
CA ASP A 101 -15.68 -7.33 -7.20
C ASP A 101 -14.91 -7.02 -8.49
N LEU A 102 -14.75 -5.73 -8.79
CA LEU A 102 -14.03 -5.27 -9.99
C LEU A 102 -12.53 -5.54 -9.93
N HIS A 103 -11.96 -5.55 -8.73
CA HIS A 103 -10.54 -5.76 -8.48
C HIS A 103 -10.33 -6.72 -7.33
N VAL A 104 -9.49 -7.74 -7.53
CA VAL A 104 -9.11 -8.71 -6.50
C VAL A 104 -7.59 -8.94 -6.62
N PRO A 105 -6.81 -8.52 -5.62
CA PRO A 105 -7.19 -7.77 -4.41
C PRO A 105 -7.61 -6.33 -4.70
N ALA A 106 -8.51 -5.78 -3.89
CA ALA A 106 -8.90 -4.37 -3.93
C ALA A 106 -8.07 -3.54 -2.92
N ILE A 107 -7.62 -2.36 -3.34
CA ILE A 107 -6.86 -1.43 -2.50
C ILE A 107 -7.74 -0.88 -1.37
N ASP A 108 -8.99 -0.53 -1.68
CA ASP A 108 -9.95 -0.04 -0.68
C ASP A 108 -10.16 -1.03 0.47
N MET A 109 -10.14 -2.35 0.18
CA MET A 109 -10.29 -3.39 1.21
C MET A 109 -9.10 -3.41 2.17
N LEU A 110 -7.87 -3.32 1.66
CA LEU A 110 -6.69 -3.22 2.51
C LEU A 110 -6.75 -1.95 3.36
N PHE A 111 -6.92 -0.79 2.73
CA PHE A 111 -6.89 0.51 3.42
C PHE A 111 -7.99 0.62 4.47
N ALA A 112 -9.20 0.14 4.20
CA ALA A 112 -10.27 0.11 5.17
C ALA A 112 -9.94 -0.75 6.40
N SER A 113 -9.37 -1.94 6.20
CA SER A 113 -8.97 -2.81 7.30
C SER A 113 -7.84 -2.21 8.15
N LEU A 114 -6.91 -1.50 7.52
CA LEU A 114 -5.85 -0.78 8.23
C LEU A 114 -6.40 0.39 9.06
N ALA A 115 -7.34 1.15 8.51
CA ALA A 115 -7.99 2.24 9.25
C ALA A 115 -8.75 1.74 10.49
N GLU A 116 -9.25 0.49 10.44
CA GLU A 116 -10.02 -0.12 11.53
C GLU A 116 -9.15 -0.82 12.57
N HIS A 117 -8.05 -1.46 12.17
CA HIS A 117 -7.31 -2.39 13.03
C HIS A 117 -5.87 -2.01 13.32
N ALA A 118 -5.25 -1.10 12.56
CA ALA A 118 -3.87 -0.70 12.79
C ALA A 118 -3.76 0.55 13.66
N SER A 119 -2.70 0.65 14.44
CA SER A 119 -2.43 1.80 15.33
C SER A 119 -2.02 3.07 14.58
N GLY A 120 -1.59 2.97 13.33
CA GLY A 120 -1.22 4.12 12.49
C GLY A 120 -0.09 3.83 11.52
N GLY A 121 0.19 4.80 10.68
CA GLY A 121 1.21 4.69 9.64
C GLY A 121 1.12 5.77 8.58
N ALA A 122 1.66 5.46 7.42
CA ALA A 122 1.57 6.30 6.24
C ALA A 122 1.11 5.48 5.03
N ALA A 123 0.40 6.11 4.11
CA ALA A 123 -0.13 5.43 2.92
C ALA A 123 0.03 6.27 1.67
N ALA A 124 0.22 5.62 0.53
CA ALA A 124 0.24 6.28 -0.76
C ALA A 124 -0.61 5.54 -1.79
N LEU A 125 -1.36 6.31 -2.58
CA LEU A 125 -2.09 5.84 -3.75
C LEU A 125 -1.36 6.32 -5.01
N LEU A 126 -0.88 5.36 -5.77
CA LEU A 126 -0.01 5.57 -6.92
C LEU A 126 -0.79 5.45 -8.24
N SER A 127 -0.07 5.61 -9.35
CA SER A 127 -0.58 5.51 -10.72
C SER A 127 -1.53 4.33 -10.92
N GLY A 128 -2.65 4.59 -11.57
CA GLY A 128 -3.64 3.59 -11.92
C GLY A 128 -4.93 4.18 -12.46
N MET A 129 -5.65 3.36 -13.23
CA MET A 129 -6.96 3.71 -13.77
C MET A 129 -8.05 3.47 -12.71
N GLY A 130 -9.12 4.26 -12.79
CA GLY A 130 -10.28 4.12 -11.92
C GLY A 130 -10.14 4.87 -10.60
N SER A 131 -10.76 4.37 -9.55
CA SER A 131 -10.88 5.05 -8.27
C SER A 131 -10.63 4.16 -7.04
N ASP A 132 -10.28 2.89 -7.24
CA ASP A 132 -9.99 1.99 -6.12
C ASP A 132 -8.85 2.56 -5.25
N GLY A 133 -8.98 2.45 -3.97
CA GLY A 133 -8.06 3.01 -2.98
C GLY A 133 -8.36 4.44 -2.55
N ALA A 134 -9.11 5.23 -3.32
CA ALA A 134 -9.38 6.62 -2.98
C ALA A 134 -10.25 6.75 -1.72
N ARG A 135 -11.29 5.93 -1.58
CA ARG A 135 -12.15 5.91 -0.39
C ARG A 135 -11.41 5.32 0.82
N GLY A 136 -10.64 4.28 0.61
CA GLY A 136 -9.80 3.68 1.65
C GLY A 136 -8.75 4.67 2.16
N LEU A 137 -8.11 5.42 1.26
CA LEU A 137 -7.16 6.48 1.62
C LEU A 137 -7.82 7.58 2.47
N LEU A 138 -9.06 7.96 2.13
CA LEU A 138 -9.83 8.92 2.94
C LEU A 138 -10.09 8.38 4.34
N ARG A 139 -10.46 7.11 4.49
CA ARG A 139 -10.62 6.46 5.79
C ARG A 139 -9.33 6.46 6.61
N LEU A 140 -8.20 6.16 5.97
CA LEU A 140 -6.89 6.23 6.62
C LEU A 140 -6.58 7.66 7.10
N ARG A 141 -6.83 8.69 6.26
CA ARG A 141 -6.68 10.09 6.67
C ARG A 141 -7.54 10.44 7.89
N GLN A 142 -8.81 10.02 7.88
CA GLN A 142 -9.74 10.23 9.01
C GLN A 142 -9.29 9.50 10.28
N ALA A 143 -8.58 8.38 10.15
CA ALA A 143 -7.96 7.64 11.25
C ALA A 143 -6.60 8.22 11.70
N GLY A 144 -6.18 9.37 11.15
CA GLY A 144 -4.95 10.06 11.55
C GLY A 144 -3.69 9.62 10.83
N TRP A 145 -3.80 8.83 9.76
CA TRP A 145 -2.67 8.43 8.94
C TRP A 145 -2.15 9.58 8.09
N HIS A 146 -0.86 9.56 7.79
CA HIS A 146 -0.28 10.44 6.78
C HIS A 146 -0.54 9.85 5.40
N THR A 147 -1.35 10.54 4.58
CA THR A 147 -1.81 10.02 3.28
C THR A 147 -1.26 10.84 2.12
N ILE A 148 -0.81 10.16 1.07
CA ILE A 148 -0.15 10.75 -0.10
C ILE A 148 -0.86 10.25 -1.37
N ALA A 149 -1.06 11.13 -2.34
CA ALA A 149 -1.41 10.76 -3.71
C ALA A 149 -0.26 11.16 -4.64
N GLN A 150 0.04 10.31 -5.61
CA GLN A 150 1.00 10.64 -6.66
C GLN A 150 0.46 11.80 -7.51
N ASP A 151 1.32 12.72 -7.89
CA ASP A 151 0.92 13.86 -8.71
C ASP A 151 0.60 13.46 -10.18
N GLN A 152 -0.01 14.34 -10.90
CA GLN A 152 -0.40 14.11 -12.31
C GLN A 152 0.83 13.94 -13.20
N THR A 153 1.84 14.78 -13.03
CA THR A 153 3.00 14.85 -13.91
C THR A 153 3.81 13.55 -13.92
N SER A 154 3.97 12.92 -12.76
CA SER A 154 4.74 11.66 -12.65
C SER A 154 3.88 10.40 -12.79
N SER A 155 2.55 10.51 -12.84
CA SER A 155 1.65 9.36 -12.99
C SER A 155 1.59 8.90 -14.45
N ALA A 156 1.82 7.61 -14.70
CA ALA A 156 1.57 7.00 -16.01
C ALA A 156 0.07 7.09 -16.36
N VAL A 157 -0.79 6.82 -15.38
CA VAL A 157 -2.24 7.01 -15.46
C VAL A 157 -2.74 7.74 -14.22
N PHE A 158 -3.22 8.95 -14.38
CA PHE A 158 -3.73 9.80 -13.30
C PHE A 158 -5.23 9.59 -13.08
N GLY A 159 -5.61 8.37 -12.67
CA GLY A 159 -7.00 8.01 -12.34
C GLY A 159 -7.21 7.86 -10.84
N MET A 160 -6.65 6.83 -10.23
CA MET A 160 -6.75 6.57 -8.78
C MET A 160 -6.21 7.74 -7.94
N PRO A 161 -5.00 8.29 -8.21
CA PRO A 161 -4.51 9.44 -7.48
C PRO A 161 -5.39 10.68 -7.63
N ARG A 162 -5.94 10.91 -8.83
CA ARG A 162 -6.90 11.98 -9.08
C ARG A 162 -8.16 11.83 -8.23
N ALA A 163 -8.74 10.62 -8.20
CA ALA A 163 -9.92 10.35 -7.37
C ALA A 163 -9.64 10.62 -5.88
N ALA A 164 -8.46 10.26 -5.39
CA ALA A 164 -8.04 10.55 -4.02
C ALA A 164 -7.92 12.07 -3.79
N GLN A 165 -7.36 12.81 -4.73
CA GLN A 165 -7.26 14.27 -4.65
C GLN A 165 -8.65 14.92 -4.62
N GLU A 166 -9.55 14.52 -5.49
CA GLU A 166 -10.93 15.06 -5.57
C GLU A 166 -11.74 14.79 -4.30
N LEU A 167 -11.52 13.64 -3.63
CA LEU A 167 -12.13 13.32 -2.33
C LEU A 167 -11.48 14.04 -1.15
N GLY A 168 -10.36 14.73 -1.33
CA GLY A 168 -9.57 15.25 -0.23
C GLY A 168 -8.96 14.13 0.64
N ALA A 169 -8.66 12.97 0.05
CA ALA A 169 -8.13 11.82 0.76
C ALA A 169 -6.63 11.93 1.07
N ALA A 170 -5.89 12.72 0.31
CA ALA A 170 -4.46 12.89 0.46
C ALA A 170 -4.13 14.16 1.25
N VAL A 171 -3.27 14.04 2.26
CA VAL A 171 -2.67 15.17 2.99
C VAL A 171 -1.65 15.88 2.11
N GLN A 172 -0.92 15.12 1.29
CA GLN A 172 0.06 15.62 0.34
C GLN A 172 -0.15 15.02 -1.04
N ILE A 173 0.13 15.82 -2.05
CA ILE A 173 0.23 15.38 -3.46
C ILE A 173 1.67 15.58 -3.86
N LEU A 174 2.37 14.50 -4.21
CA LEU A 174 3.81 14.53 -4.42
C LEU A 174 4.21 13.87 -5.75
N PRO A 175 5.29 14.34 -6.37
CA PRO A 175 5.91 13.60 -7.47
C PRO A 175 6.45 12.26 -6.97
N LEU A 176 6.42 11.25 -7.83
CA LEU A 176 6.78 9.88 -7.51
C LEU A 176 8.12 9.78 -6.75
N ALA A 177 9.14 10.50 -7.23
CA ALA A 177 10.48 10.48 -6.64
C ALA A 177 10.55 10.97 -5.17
N ALA A 178 9.55 11.72 -4.70
CA ALA A 178 9.50 12.25 -3.34
C ALA A 178 8.68 11.36 -2.37
N ILE A 179 7.90 10.41 -2.89
CA ILE A 179 6.93 9.66 -2.08
C ILE A 179 7.62 8.74 -1.06
N GLY A 180 8.62 7.96 -1.47
CA GLY A 180 9.29 7.02 -0.57
C GLY A 180 9.88 7.70 0.66
N SER A 181 10.64 8.77 0.48
CA SER A 181 11.22 9.53 1.60
C SER A 181 10.17 10.23 2.46
N ALA A 182 9.08 10.72 1.86
CA ALA A 182 7.97 11.34 2.58
C ALA A 182 7.25 10.34 3.49
N LEU A 183 6.98 9.13 2.99
CA LEU A 183 6.41 8.05 3.79
C LEU A 183 7.29 7.68 4.99
N ALA A 184 8.60 7.54 4.78
CA ALA A 184 9.54 7.21 5.86
C ALA A 184 9.58 8.28 6.95
N ARG A 185 9.55 9.57 6.57
CA ARG A 185 9.55 10.69 7.52
C ARG A 185 8.23 10.83 8.29
N ALA A 186 7.13 10.38 7.72
CA ALA A 186 5.81 10.47 8.33
C ALA A 186 5.54 9.40 9.40
N LEU A 187 6.40 8.40 9.53
CA LEU A 187 6.26 7.37 10.55
C LEU A 187 6.50 7.95 11.95
N PRO A 188 5.78 7.46 12.98
CA PRO A 188 6.01 7.90 14.34
C PRO A 188 7.44 7.58 14.78
N ALA A 189 8.09 8.54 15.45
CA ALA A 189 9.37 8.30 16.11
C ALA A 189 9.20 7.21 17.17
N ARG A 190 10.14 6.28 17.25
CA ARG A 190 10.19 5.29 18.33
C ARG A 190 10.61 5.91 19.62
#